data_311e1f53ec5d85461c30469768b0a8cd
#
_entry.id   311e1f53ec5d85461c30469768b0a8cd
#
_cell.length_a   1.000
_cell.length_b   1.000
_cell.length_c   1.000
_cell.angle_alpha   90.00
_cell.angle_beta   90.00
_cell.angle_gamma   90.00
#
_symmetry.space_group_name_H-M   'P 1'
#
loop_
_entity.id
_entity.type
_entity.pdbx_description
1 polymer ?
#
loop_
_entity_poly.entity_id
_entity_poly.type
_entity_poly.pdbx_seq_one_letter_code
_entity_poly.pdbx_strand_id
1 'polypeptide(L)'
;MFIVITGLDGSGTSTIAEKLHTLDQDSYLFHTPGEPFFDRRMIDKDVRDVSQNAHYLYYLSSVVYLSDYIRKNIDYKSHNVYCARYLIDTVVSHRVAGLNVDMNYEKYNILKPDFTIFVYLNEDIRQERITNRGKSILDYVLDDKLIREAFLDEYMNCMENSILFDNGISNVDEELSKLYWMKIYRGK
;
A
#
# COMPACT_ATOMS: atom_id res chain seq x y z
N MET A 1 -12.07 3.84 -11.25
CA MET A 1 -11.95 3.03 -10.01
C MET A 1 -10.80 3.54 -9.17
N PHE A 2 -10.92 3.41 -7.86
CA PHE A 2 -9.82 3.63 -6.93
C PHE A 2 -9.27 2.28 -6.45
N ILE A 3 -8.01 2.00 -6.76
CA ILE A 3 -7.37 0.69 -6.56
C ILE A 3 -6.14 0.89 -5.68
N VAL A 4 -6.10 0.18 -4.56
CA VAL A 4 -4.96 0.21 -3.64
C VAL A 4 -4.06 -1.00 -3.89
N ILE A 5 -2.76 -0.78 -3.93
CA ILE A 5 -1.75 -1.82 -4.05
C ILE A 5 -0.95 -1.89 -2.75
N THR A 6 -1.04 -2.99 -2.05
CA THR A 6 -0.44 -3.20 -0.73
C THR A 6 0.36 -4.50 -0.65
N GLY A 7 1.08 -4.71 0.43
CA GLY A 7 1.88 -5.90 0.69
C GLY A 7 3.05 -5.60 1.63
N LEU A 8 3.87 -6.58 1.96
CA LEU A 8 5.06 -6.36 2.78
C LEU A 8 6.08 -5.46 2.06
N ASP A 9 6.92 -4.76 2.81
CA ASP A 9 8.05 -4.02 2.23
C ASP A 9 8.96 -4.99 1.47
N GLY A 10 9.38 -4.56 0.27
CA GLY A 10 10.17 -5.39 -0.64
C GLY A 10 9.34 -6.31 -1.56
N SER A 11 8.02 -6.44 -1.37
CA SER A 11 7.18 -7.25 -2.27
C SER A 11 6.99 -6.63 -3.66
N GLY A 12 7.25 -5.32 -3.84
CA GLY A 12 7.17 -4.63 -5.14
C GLY A 12 5.87 -3.87 -5.37
N THR A 13 5.18 -3.43 -4.33
CA THR A 13 3.91 -2.68 -4.41
C THR A 13 4.00 -1.46 -5.33
N SER A 14 5.05 -0.63 -5.21
CA SER A 14 5.24 0.55 -6.07
C SER A 14 5.45 0.15 -7.53
N THR A 15 6.26 -0.87 -7.80
CA THR A 15 6.52 -1.36 -9.17
C THR A 15 5.25 -1.89 -9.83
N ILE A 16 4.41 -2.62 -9.09
CA ILE A 16 3.13 -3.11 -9.61
C ILE A 16 2.16 -1.94 -9.89
N ALA A 17 2.12 -0.94 -9.01
CA ALA A 17 1.30 0.25 -9.23
C ALA A 17 1.75 1.05 -10.47
N GLU A 18 3.06 1.23 -10.65
CA GLU A 18 3.67 1.88 -11.83
C GLU A 18 3.37 1.12 -13.12
N LYS A 19 3.49 -0.21 -13.11
CA LYS A 19 3.18 -1.06 -14.27
C LYS A 19 1.70 -0.96 -14.66
N LEU A 20 0.78 -1.00 -13.69
CA LEU A 20 -0.65 -0.83 -13.93
C LEU A 20 -0.95 0.56 -14.53
N HIS A 21 -0.36 1.61 -13.98
CA HIS A 21 -0.49 2.96 -14.51
C HIS A 21 0.08 3.07 -15.94
N THR A 22 1.18 2.39 -16.25
CA THR A 22 1.76 2.35 -17.60
C THR A 22 0.85 1.64 -18.61
N LEU A 23 0.16 0.57 -18.18
CA LEU A 23 -0.83 -0.12 -19.01
C LEU A 23 -2.10 0.72 -19.24
N ASP A 24 -2.41 1.58 -18.30
CA ASP A 24 -3.60 2.44 -18.28
C ASP A 24 -3.21 3.91 -18.38
N GLN A 25 -2.90 4.36 -19.59
CA GLN A 25 -2.35 5.69 -19.86
C GLN A 25 -3.27 6.86 -19.44
N ASP A 26 -4.55 6.61 -19.21
CA ASP A 26 -5.56 7.59 -18.80
C ASP A 26 -5.91 7.41 -17.31
N SER A 27 -4.92 7.15 -16.49
CA SER A 27 -5.06 6.90 -15.05
C SER A 27 -4.19 7.84 -14.23
N TYR A 28 -4.33 7.77 -12.92
CA TYR A 28 -3.52 8.52 -11.96
C TYR A 28 -2.78 7.55 -11.04
N LEU A 29 -1.55 7.91 -10.68
CA LEU A 29 -0.70 7.13 -9.77
C LEU A 29 -0.35 7.95 -8.54
N PHE A 30 -0.60 7.38 -7.37
CA PHE A 30 -0.24 7.94 -6.08
C PHE A 30 0.45 6.91 -5.19
N HIS A 31 1.03 7.39 -4.11
CA HIS A 31 1.51 6.57 -3.00
C HIS A 31 1.30 7.31 -1.67
N THR A 32 1.16 6.59 -0.58
CA THR A 32 1.13 7.19 0.76
C THR A 32 2.28 6.68 1.63
N PRO A 33 2.91 7.60 2.39
CA PRO A 33 2.78 9.05 2.29
C PRO A 33 3.41 9.57 0.99
N GLY A 34 2.68 10.48 0.30
CA GLY A 34 3.17 11.26 -0.82
C GLY A 34 3.31 12.73 -0.44
N GLU A 35 3.57 13.62 -1.40
CA GLU A 35 3.59 15.05 -1.14
C GLU A 35 2.27 15.54 -0.50
N PRO A 36 2.31 16.45 0.51
CA PRO A 36 3.49 17.07 1.14
C PRO A 36 4.10 16.25 2.31
N PHE A 37 3.73 14.99 2.50
CA PHE A 37 4.15 14.11 3.61
C PHE A 37 5.38 13.25 3.24
N PHE A 38 6.21 13.70 2.34
CA PHE A 38 7.25 12.85 1.75
C PHE A 38 8.46 12.61 2.66
N ASP A 39 8.92 13.61 3.42
CA ASP A 39 10.08 13.45 4.31
C ASP A 39 9.69 12.80 5.64
N ARG A 40 9.92 11.50 5.72
CA ARG A 40 9.54 10.63 6.85
C ARG A 40 10.69 10.26 7.78
N ARG A 41 11.94 10.61 7.46
CA ARG A 41 13.12 10.07 8.18
C ARG A 41 13.07 10.33 9.67
N MET A 42 12.73 11.56 10.06
CA MET A 42 12.57 11.91 11.48
C MET A 42 11.31 11.29 12.10
N ILE A 43 10.23 11.17 11.31
CA ILE A 43 8.97 10.57 11.75
C ILE A 43 9.17 9.08 12.06
N ASP A 44 9.80 8.35 11.15
CA ASP A 44 10.01 6.90 11.28
C ASP A 44 11.05 6.53 12.35
N LYS A 45 11.93 7.45 12.73
CA LYS A 45 12.94 7.25 13.76
C LYS A 45 12.52 7.91 15.07
N ASP A 46 12.55 9.22 15.11
CA ASP A 46 12.48 9.97 16.37
C ASP A 46 11.06 10.04 16.93
N VAL A 47 10.04 10.27 16.08
CA VAL A 47 8.65 10.36 16.52
C VAL A 47 8.11 8.99 16.92
N ARG A 48 8.39 7.94 16.14
CA ARG A 48 7.93 6.59 16.42
C ARG A 48 8.43 6.08 17.77
N ASP A 49 9.70 6.33 18.10
CA ASP A 49 10.31 5.86 19.33
C ASP A 49 9.76 6.58 20.57
N VAL A 50 9.28 7.82 20.42
CA VAL A 50 8.68 8.61 21.49
C VAL A 50 7.18 8.37 21.61
N SER A 51 6.46 8.30 20.47
CA SER A 51 5.00 8.20 20.45
C SER A 51 4.48 7.47 19.21
N GLN A 52 4.08 6.23 19.40
CA GLN A 52 3.41 5.44 18.37
C GLN A 52 2.09 6.10 17.90
N ASN A 53 1.37 6.78 18.80
CA ASN A 53 0.16 7.52 18.44
C ASN A 53 0.47 8.71 17.51
N ALA A 54 1.52 9.49 17.78
CA ALA A 54 1.92 10.59 16.91
C ALA A 54 2.39 10.07 15.53
N HIS A 55 3.11 8.97 15.51
CA HIS A 55 3.52 8.29 14.28
C HIS A 55 2.28 7.83 13.48
N TYR A 56 1.33 7.17 14.11
CA TYR A 56 0.06 6.78 13.48
C TYR A 56 -0.70 7.97 12.88
N LEU A 57 -0.86 9.05 13.65
CA LEU A 57 -1.58 10.24 13.21
C LEU A 57 -0.90 10.92 12.01
N TYR A 58 0.41 10.91 11.94
CA TYR A 58 1.14 11.41 10.78
C TYR A 58 0.78 10.61 9.52
N TYR A 59 0.86 9.28 9.56
CA TYR A 59 0.51 8.43 8.43
C TYR A 59 -0.97 8.52 8.07
N LEU A 60 -1.84 8.54 9.07
CA LEU A 60 -3.28 8.73 8.86
C LEU A 60 -3.58 10.06 8.19
N SER A 61 -2.92 11.16 8.59
CA SER A 61 -3.13 12.46 7.95
C SER A 61 -2.75 12.48 6.48
N SER A 62 -1.71 11.73 6.08
CA SER A 62 -1.34 11.58 4.66
C SER A 62 -2.41 10.83 3.86
N VAL A 63 -3.04 9.82 4.45
CA VAL A 63 -4.14 9.07 3.84
C VAL A 63 -5.37 9.95 3.67
N VAL A 64 -5.74 10.69 4.72
CA VAL A 64 -6.88 11.64 4.68
C VAL A 64 -6.64 12.71 3.61
N TYR A 65 -5.45 13.30 3.59
CA TYR A 65 -5.07 14.29 2.58
C TYR A 65 -5.22 13.75 1.16
N LEU A 66 -4.66 12.57 0.87
CA LEU A 66 -4.77 11.98 -0.47
C LEU A 66 -6.23 11.67 -0.83
N SER A 67 -7.01 11.14 0.11
CA SER A 67 -8.43 10.89 -0.07
C SER A 67 -9.20 12.15 -0.50
N ASP A 68 -8.97 13.26 0.19
CA ASP A 68 -9.61 14.55 -0.11
C ASP A 68 -9.08 15.12 -1.43
N TYR A 69 -7.78 14.98 -1.71
CA TYR A 69 -7.18 15.40 -2.96
C TYR A 69 -7.82 14.68 -4.16
N ILE A 70 -7.97 13.36 -4.09
CA ILE A 70 -8.60 12.56 -5.15
C ILE A 70 -10.03 13.05 -5.39
N ARG A 71 -10.85 13.18 -4.32
CA ARG A 71 -12.23 13.64 -4.46
C ARG A 71 -12.37 15.04 -5.09
N LYS A 72 -11.42 15.91 -4.80
CA LYS A 72 -11.46 17.32 -5.18
C LYS A 72 -10.94 17.60 -6.58
N ASN A 73 -9.93 16.81 -7.02
CA ASN A 73 -9.14 17.13 -8.19
C ASN A 73 -9.20 16.07 -9.29
N ILE A 74 -9.71 14.86 -8.98
CA ILE A 74 -9.70 13.73 -9.90
C ILE A 74 -11.13 13.26 -10.17
N ASP A 75 -11.49 13.12 -11.43
CA ASP A 75 -12.71 12.38 -11.81
C ASP A 75 -12.43 10.88 -11.77
N TYR A 76 -12.29 10.35 -10.53
CA TYR A 76 -12.01 8.91 -10.30
C TYR A 76 -13.18 7.99 -10.65
N LYS A 77 -14.34 8.55 -11.08
CA LYS A 77 -15.44 7.77 -11.63
C LYS A 77 -15.17 7.41 -13.08
N SER A 78 -14.57 8.31 -13.84
CA SER A 78 -14.21 8.11 -15.25
C SER A 78 -12.80 7.56 -15.44
N HIS A 79 -11.88 7.85 -14.53
CA HIS A 79 -10.47 7.43 -14.60
C HIS A 79 -10.16 6.42 -13.49
N ASN A 80 -9.17 5.56 -13.75
CA ASN A 80 -8.62 4.72 -12.71
C ASN A 80 -7.57 5.49 -11.89
N VAL A 81 -7.53 5.21 -10.60
CA VAL A 81 -6.56 5.78 -9.67
C VAL A 81 -5.87 4.62 -8.98
N TYR A 82 -4.57 4.50 -9.16
CA TYR A 82 -3.71 3.53 -8.50
C TYR A 82 -3.00 4.18 -7.33
N CYS A 83 -3.01 3.53 -6.18
CA CYS A 83 -2.31 4.03 -5.01
C CYS A 83 -1.47 2.93 -4.37
N ALA A 84 -0.15 3.10 -4.38
CA ALA A 84 0.74 2.23 -3.63
C ALA A 84 0.71 2.65 -2.15
N ARG A 85 0.25 1.74 -1.28
CA ARG A 85 0.00 1.97 0.14
C ARG A 85 -1.21 2.89 0.39
N TYR A 86 -1.92 2.64 1.48
CA TYR A 86 -3.06 3.47 1.89
C TYR A 86 -3.43 3.22 3.36
N LEU A 87 -4.73 3.35 3.74
CA LEU A 87 -5.21 3.17 5.10
C LEU A 87 -4.86 1.79 5.68
N ILE A 88 -4.99 0.73 4.88
CA ILE A 88 -4.70 -0.63 5.32
C ILE A 88 -3.26 -0.77 5.82
N ASP A 89 -2.29 -0.20 5.10
CA ASP A 89 -0.88 -0.25 5.49
C ASP A 89 -0.63 0.52 6.78
N THR A 90 -1.29 1.68 6.94
CA THR A 90 -1.22 2.49 8.15
C THR A 90 -1.79 1.74 9.36
N VAL A 91 -2.96 1.12 9.20
CA VAL A 91 -3.61 0.38 10.30
C VAL A 91 -2.83 -0.87 10.67
N VAL A 92 -2.46 -1.70 9.69
CA VAL A 92 -1.73 -2.95 9.92
C VAL A 92 -0.40 -2.70 10.64
N SER A 93 0.40 -1.76 10.15
CA SER A 93 1.71 -1.48 10.76
C SER A 93 1.61 -1.02 12.21
N HIS A 94 0.58 -0.24 12.55
CA HIS A 94 0.41 0.26 13.91
C HIS A 94 -0.27 -0.75 14.84
N ARG A 95 -1.14 -1.63 14.32
CA ARG A 95 -1.67 -2.76 15.11
C ARG A 95 -0.57 -3.74 15.48
N VAL A 96 0.29 -4.11 14.55
CA VAL A 96 1.46 -4.96 14.85
C VAL A 96 2.41 -4.29 15.84
N ALA A 97 2.51 -2.96 15.82
CA ALA A 97 3.24 -2.20 16.82
C ALA A 97 2.50 -2.07 18.18
N GLY A 98 1.34 -2.70 18.34
CA GLY A 98 0.59 -2.76 19.59
C GLY A 98 -0.46 -1.65 19.80
N LEU A 99 -0.74 -0.81 18.80
CA LEU A 99 -1.81 0.18 18.91
C LEU A 99 -3.18 -0.46 18.62
N ASN A 100 -4.17 -0.05 19.41
CA ASN A 100 -5.57 -0.38 19.13
C ASN A 100 -6.17 0.70 18.21
N VAL A 101 -6.09 0.47 16.89
CA VAL A 101 -6.57 1.40 15.86
C VAL A 101 -7.55 0.69 14.91
N ASP A 102 -8.58 1.41 14.47
CA ASP A 102 -9.65 0.84 13.65
C ASP A 102 -9.40 1.06 12.14
N MET A 103 -9.77 0.04 11.37
CA MET A 103 -9.91 0.15 9.91
C MET A 103 -11.24 0.83 9.59
N ASN A 104 -11.28 2.17 9.74
CA ASN A 104 -12.52 2.94 9.66
C ASN A 104 -12.42 4.07 8.61
N TYR A 105 -13.00 3.82 7.43
CA TYR A 105 -13.07 4.80 6.35
C TYR A 105 -14.03 5.95 6.65
N GLU A 106 -15.10 5.71 7.42
CA GLU A 106 -16.15 6.70 7.67
C GLU A 106 -15.72 7.76 8.67
N LYS A 107 -14.94 7.38 9.70
CA LYS A 107 -14.53 8.27 10.80
C LYS A 107 -13.88 9.57 10.32
N TYR A 108 -13.10 9.50 9.23
CA TYR A 108 -12.41 10.65 8.65
C TYR A 108 -12.85 10.90 7.20
N ASN A 109 -13.99 10.33 6.79
CA ASN A 109 -14.48 10.42 5.43
C ASN A 109 -13.42 10.02 4.38
N ILE A 110 -12.68 8.94 4.64
CA ILE A 110 -11.64 8.44 3.75
C ILE A 110 -12.27 7.72 2.56
N LEU A 111 -11.75 7.94 1.35
CA LEU A 111 -12.20 7.27 0.15
C LEU A 111 -11.91 5.77 0.26
N LYS A 112 -12.97 4.95 0.23
CA LYS A 112 -12.81 3.48 0.24
C LYS A 112 -12.35 3.01 -1.15
N PRO A 113 -11.32 2.15 -1.27
CA PRO A 113 -10.95 1.58 -2.55
C PRO A 113 -12.05 0.66 -3.11
N ASP A 114 -12.20 0.63 -4.43
CA ASP A 114 -13.09 -0.31 -5.11
C ASP A 114 -12.61 -1.75 -4.90
N PHE A 115 -11.27 -1.97 -4.92
CA PHE A 115 -10.62 -3.19 -4.47
C PHE A 115 -9.13 -2.97 -4.14
N THR A 116 -8.54 -3.96 -3.50
CA THR A 116 -7.13 -3.95 -3.09
C THR A 116 -6.38 -5.08 -3.78
N ILE A 117 -5.19 -4.79 -4.32
CA ILE A 117 -4.25 -5.81 -4.80
C ILE A 117 -3.20 -6.03 -3.70
N PHE A 118 -3.21 -7.22 -3.12
CA PHE A 118 -2.16 -7.62 -2.19
C PHE A 118 -1.02 -8.28 -2.96
N VAL A 119 0.11 -7.62 -3.00
CA VAL A 119 1.31 -8.11 -3.70
C VAL A 119 2.07 -9.04 -2.77
N TYR A 120 2.05 -10.31 -3.14
CA TYR A 120 2.79 -11.37 -2.46
C TYR A 120 4.13 -11.61 -3.15
N LEU A 121 5.12 -12.03 -2.38
CA LEU A 121 6.41 -12.45 -2.87
C LEU A 121 7.00 -13.50 -1.92
N ASN A 122 7.63 -14.53 -2.48
CA ASN A 122 8.40 -15.49 -1.68
C ASN A 122 9.47 -14.76 -0.84
N GLU A 123 9.65 -15.19 0.41
CA GLU A 123 10.51 -14.49 1.36
C GLU A 123 11.98 -14.44 0.92
N ASP A 124 12.51 -15.49 0.34
CA ASP A 124 13.91 -15.52 -0.12
C ASP A 124 14.14 -14.47 -1.23
N ILE A 125 13.21 -14.38 -2.18
CA ILE A 125 13.26 -13.38 -3.26
C ILE A 125 13.06 -11.97 -2.68
N ARG A 126 12.18 -11.81 -1.70
CA ARG A 126 11.97 -10.53 -1.03
C ARG A 126 13.23 -10.05 -0.32
N GLN A 127 13.91 -10.93 0.42
CA GLN A 127 15.17 -10.64 1.10
C GLN A 127 16.30 -10.29 0.13
N GLU A 128 16.40 -10.96 -0.99
CA GLU A 128 17.34 -10.64 -2.06
C GLU A 128 17.10 -9.21 -2.60
N ARG A 129 15.85 -8.87 -2.92
CA ARG A 129 15.49 -7.53 -3.40
C ARG A 129 15.81 -6.43 -2.39
N ILE A 130 15.49 -6.65 -1.11
CA ILE A 130 15.77 -5.72 -0.02
C ILE A 130 17.28 -5.52 0.16
N THR A 131 18.05 -6.61 0.13
CA THR A 131 19.51 -6.53 0.25
C THR A 131 20.12 -5.70 -0.88
N ASN A 132 19.65 -5.90 -2.11
CA ASN A 132 20.15 -5.18 -3.28
C ASN A 132 19.82 -3.66 -3.26
N ARG A 133 18.66 -3.27 -2.69
CA ARG A 133 18.29 -1.83 -2.59
C ARG A 133 18.81 -1.13 -1.34
N GLY A 134 19.28 -1.89 -0.33
CA GLY A 134 19.55 -1.43 1.02
C GLY A 134 18.31 -1.51 1.94
N LYS A 135 18.53 -1.88 3.21
CA LYS A 135 17.47 -2.06 4.21
C LYS A 135 16.98 -0.74 4.77
N SER A 136 15.67 -0.56 4.83
CA SER A 136 14.98 0.46 5.62
C SER A 136 14.82 0.02 7.08
N ILE A 137 14.34 0.91 7.94
CA ILE A 137 14.04 0.57 9.35
C ILE A 137 12.98 -0.54 9.43
N LEU A 138 11.94 -0.47 8.61
CA LEU A 138 10.89 -1.48 8.61
C LEU A 138 11.37 -2.83 8.07
N ASP A 139 12.34 -2.85 7.14
CA ASP A 139 12.93 -4.09 6.67
C ASP A 139 13.63 -4.87 7.79
N TYR A 140 14.34 -4.15 8.70
CA TYR A 140 14.94 -4.79 9.87
C TYR A 140 13.90 -5.37 10.84
N VAL A 141 12.76 -4.70 10.99
CA VAL A 141 11.64 -5.21 11.81
C VAL A 141 11.05 -6.47 11.18
N LEU A 142 10.92 -6.50 9.87
CA LEU A 142 10.39 -7.64 9.10
C LEU A 142 11.39 -8.80 8.92
N ASP A 143 12.65 -8.67 9.37
CA ASP A 143 13.57 -9.81 9.47
C ASP A 143 13.11 -10.84 10.53
N ASP A 144 12.44 -10.37 11.60
CA ASP A 144 11.80 -11.26 12.56
C ASP A 144 10.61 -11.97 11.91
N LYS A 145 10.67 -13.30 11.88
CA LYS A 145 9.64 -14.14 11.27
C LYS A 145 8.29 -13.97 11.96
N LEU A 146 8.26 -13.89 13.30
CA LEU A 146 7.00 -13.77 14.05
C LEU A 146 6.32 -12.43 13.77
N ILE A 147 7.11 -11.35 13.70
CA ILE A 147 6.59 -10.03 13.34
C ILE A 147 6.06 -10.03 11.91
N ARG A 148 6.78 -10.64 10.99
CA ARG A 148 6.37 -10.74 9.58
C ARG A 148 5.08 -11.54 9.43
N GLU A 149 4.92 -12.65 10.14
CA GLU A 149 3.67 -13.42 10.19
C GLU A 149 2.53 -12.59 10.77
N ALA A 150 2.75 -11.85 11.85
CA ALA A 150 1.75 -10.94 12.42
C ALA A 150 1.31 -9.86 11.42
N PHE A 151 2.22 -9.30 10.61
CA PHE A 151 1.84 -8.40 9.52
C PHE A 151 0.94 -9.07 8.49
N LEU A 152 1.28 -10.29 8.06
CA LEU A 152 0.48 -11.03 7.07
C LEU A 152 -0.91 -11.34 7.61
N ASP A 153 -1.01 -11.81 8.85
CA ASP A 153 -2.28 -12.09 9.51
C ASP A 153 -3.15 -10.83 9.61
N GLU A 154 -2.57 -9.70 10.03
CA GLU A 154 -3.31 -8.43 10.09
C GLU A 154 -3.74 -7.93 8.71
N TYR A 155 -2.93 -8.07 7.67
CA TYR A 155 -3.37 -7.79 6.32
C TYR A 155 -4.56 -8.66 5.92
N MET A 156 -4.50 -9.97 6.14
CA MET A 156 -5.62 -10.88 5.82
C MET A 156 -6.90 -10.53 6.59
N ASN A 157 -6.79 -10.13 7.85
CA ASN A 157 -7.92 -9.71 8.68
C ASN A 157 -8.54 -8.37 8.23
N CYS A 158 -7.74 -7.48 7.66
CA CYS A 158 -8.19 -6.15 7.22
C CYS A 158 -8.67 -6.10 5.78
N MET A 159 -8.31 -7.08 4.95
CA MET A 159 -8.61 -7.05 3.52
C MET A 159 -10.05 -7.45 3.23
N GLU A 160 -10.81 -6.50 2.68
CA GLU A 160 -12.08 -6.72 2.02
C GLU A 160 -11.91 -6.54 0.50
N ASN A 161 -12.64 -7.29 -0.31
CA ASN A 161 -12.62 -7.17 -1.78
C ASN A 161 -11.20 -7.07 -2.34
N SER A 162 -10.39 -8.11 -2.13
CA SER A 162 -8.97 -8.10 -2.47
C SER A 162 -8.62 -9.17 -3.52
N ILE A 163 -7.53 -8.92 -4.22
CA ILE A 163 -6.90 -9.83 -5.16
C ILE A 163 -5.48 -10.10 -4.68
N LEU A 164 -5.12 -11.38 -4.55
CA LEU A 164 -3.74 -11.78 -4.29
C LEU A 164 -2.97 -11.81 -5.61
N PHE A 165 -1.83 -11.13 -5.67
CA PHE A 165 -0.98 -11.08 -6.85
C PHE A 165 0.43 -11.54 -6.50
N ASP A 166 0.87 -12.65 -7.10
CA ASP A 166 2.22 -13.18 -6.91
C ASP A 166 3.21 -12.44 -7.83
N ASN A 167 4.12 -11.67 -7.22
CA ASN A 167 5.17 -10.93 -7.92
C ASN A 167 6.50 -11.74 -8.02
N GLY A 168 6.47 -13.02 -7.69
CA GLY A 168 7.60 -13.93 -7.79
C GLY A 168 7.60 -14.84 -9.03
N ILE A 169 6.52 -14.81 -9.81
CA ILE A 169 6.38 -15.63 -11.02
C ILE A 169 7.21 -15.08 -12.18
N SER A 170 7.59 -15.96 -13.10
CA SER A 170 8.45 -15.59 -14.25
C SER A 170 7.73 -14.71 -15.29
N ASN A 171 6.40 -14.74 -15.35
CA ASN A 171 5.55 -14.04 -16.33
C ASN A 171 4.69 -12.93 -15.67
N VAL A 172 5.25 -12.22 -14.68
CA VAL A 172 4.56 -11.14 -13.93
C VAL A 172 3.84 -10.14 -14.86
N ASP A 173 4.47 -9.70 -15.94
CA ASP A 173 3.90 -8.70 -16.84
C ASP A 173 2.68 -9.24 -17.61
N GLU A 174 2.71 -10.51 -17.99
CA GLU A 174 1.57 -11.17 -18.64
C GLU A 174 0.40 -11.30 -17.67
N GLU A 175 0.64 -11.77 -16.45
CA GLU A 175 -0.42 -11.93 -15.44
C GLU A 175 -0.97 -10.57 -15.00
N LEU A 176 -0.13 -9.55 -14.90
CA LEU A 176 -0.59 -8.19 -14.61
C LEU A 176 -1.46 -7.62 -15.75
N SER A 177 -1.09 -7.87 -17.00
CA SER A 177 -1.90 -7.51 -18.17
C SER A 177 -3.23 -8.25 -18.15
N LYS A 178 -3.27 -9.53 -17.84
CA LYS A 178 -4.53 -10.29 -17.70
C LYS A 178 -5.41 -9.68 -16.60
N LEU A 179 -4.83 -9.40 -15.42
CA LEU A 179 -5.54 -8.75 -14.32
C LEU A 179 -6.15 -7.41 -14.75
N TYR A 180 -5.37 -6.58 -15.46
CA TYR A 180 -5.84 -5.29 -15.98
C TYR A 180 -7.05 -5.47 -16.90
N TRP A 181 -6.95 -6.31 -17.93
CA TRP A 181 -8.02 -6.49 -18.90
C TRP A 181 -9.27 -7.15 -18.32
N MET A 182 -9.13 -8.05 -17.36
CA MET A 182 -10.26 -8.79 -16.78
C MET A 182 -10.99 -8.04 -15.68
N LYS A 183 -10.31 -7.19 -14.92
CA LYS A 183 -10.84 -6.59 -13.68
C LYS A 183 -10.85 -5.07 -13.66
N ILE A 184 -9.94 -4.42 -14.39
CA ILE A 184 -9.71 -2.98 -14.29
C ILE A 184 -10.20 -2.23 -15.53
N TYR A 185 -9.94 -2.78 -16.71
CA TYR A 185 -10.32 -2.14 -17.97
C TYR A 185 -11.84 -1.98 -18.08
N ARG A 186 -12.29 -0.75 -18.34
CA ARG A 186 -13.73 -0.41 -18.39
C ARG A 186 -14.29 -0.27 -19.80
N GLY A 187 -13.50 -0.44 -20.84
CA GLY A 187 -13.90 -0.09 -22.23
C GLY A 187 -14.15 1.42 -22.36
N LYS A 188 -13.60 2.06 -23.37
CA LYS A 188 -13.94 3.45 -23.73
C LYS A 188 -15.18 3.46 -24.59
#